data_c5ab38d4e4a4471ba33a7991928685a6
#
_entry.id   c5ab38d4e4a4471ba33a7991928685a6
#
_cell.length_a   1.000
_cell.length_b   1.000
_cell.length_c   1.000
_cell.angle_alpha   90.00
_cell.angle_beta   90.00
_cell.angle_gamma   90.00
#
_symmetry.space_group_name_H-M   'P 1'
#
loop_
_entity.id
_entity.type
_entity.pdbx_description
1 polymer ?
#
loop_
_entity_poly.entity_id
_entity_poly.type
_entity_poly.pdbx_seq_one_letter_code
_entity_poly.pdbx_strand_id
1 'polypeptide(L)'
;MVDRVPATLLAALADLMKWLDATNMPSMVIGGVAASVLGRPRLTQDVDALAILPEGEWANAVSTAARHGILPRIENPLEFARRSRVLLMRHVESGIDIDVTFGGLLFEQAAIDNSKIHDIGGLRVRLPRVEDLLIMKAVARRPKDLQDIEGLLAAHPEADVATVRQWVSEFATAMSTSDMLDDFDKLVARSKSRL
;
A
#
# COMPACT_ATOMS: atom_id res chain seq x y z
N MET A 1 5.96 -18.92 -9.12
CA MET A 1 7.28 -18.37 -9.49
C MET A 1 7.44 -17.02 -8.77
N VAL A 2 7.69 -17.09 -7.45
CA VAL A 2 7.90 -15.90 -6.57
C VAL A 2 9.41 -15.78 -6.27
N ASP A 3 10.23 -16.15 -7.25
CA ASP A 3 11.68 -16.11 -7.12
C ASP A 3 12.21 -14.71 -7.40
N ARG A 4 12.46 -13.97 -6.32
CA ARG A 4 13.43 -12.88 -6.15
C ARG A 4 12.88 -11.61 -5.51
N VAL A 5 12.12 -11.76 -4.42
CA VAL A 5 12.06 -10.62 -3.48
C VAL A 5 13.45 -10.51 -2.84
N PRO A 6 14.12 -9.36 -2.89
CA PRO A 6 15.45 -9.20 -2.30
C PRO A 6 15.43 -9.57 -0.80
N ALA A 7 16.49 -10.23 -0.33
CA ALA A 7 16.59 -10.65 1.08
C ALA A 7 16.47 -9.45 2.06
N THR A 8 16.99 -8.30 1.66
CA THR A 8 16.85 -7.03 2.42
C THR A 8 15.40 -6.58 2.55
N LEU A 9 14.60 -6.72 1.48
CA LEU A 9 13.18 -6.38 1.51
C LEU A 9 12.39 -7.38 2.35
N LEU A 10 12.71 -8.69 2.26
CA LEU A 10 12.10 -9.72 3.10
C LEU A 10 12.39 -9.50 4.59
N ALA A 11 13.61 -9.10 4.96
CA ALA A 11 13.96 -8.78 6.34
C ALA A 11 13.13 -7.60 6.86
N ALA A 12 13.05 -6.50 6.09
CA ALA A 12 12.24 -5.35 6.45
C ALA A 12 10.73 -5.69 6.57
N LEU A 13 10.20 -6.51 5.65
CA LEU A 13 8.82 -6.99 5.72
C LEU A 13 8.58 -7.86 6.97
N ALA A 14 9.52 -8.77 7.30
CA ALA A 14 9.39 -9.65 8.45
C ALA A 14 9.30 -8.85 9.76
N ASP A 15 10.16 -7.85 9.93
CA ASP A 15 10.17 -7.03 11.13
C ASP A 15 9.01 -6.03 11.16
N LEU A 16 8.57 -5.52 10.00
CA LEU A 16 7.32 -4.75 9.88
C LEU A 16 6.12 -5.58 10.35
N MET A 17 5.97 -6.84 9.88
CA MET A 17 4.85 -7.70 10.29
C MET A 17 4.87 -7.96 11.80
N LYS A 18 6.05 -8.25 12.39
CA LYS A 18 6.18 -8.42 13.85
C LYS A 18 5.77 -7.16 14.62
N TRP A 19 6.15 -5.99 14.14
CA TRP A 19 5.76 -4.72 14.76
C TRP A 19 4.26 -4.47 14.67
N LEU A 20 3.65 -4.65 13.49
CA LEU A 20 2.21 -4.47 13.30
C LEU A 20 1.41 -5.44 14.17
N ASP A 21 1.83 -6.71 14.25
CA ASP A 21 1.22 -7.72 15.12
C ASP A 21 1.37 -7.37 16.61
N ALA A 22 2.56 -6.91 17.05
CA ALA A 22 2.82 -6.54 18.43
C ALA A 22 1.99 -5.34 18.91
N THR A 23 1.50 -4.51 18.00
CA THR A 23 0.66 -3.35 18.29
C THR A 23 -0.83 -3.61 18.03
N ASN A 24 -1.20 -4.81 17.61
CA ASN A 24 -2.59 -5.17 17.25
C ASN A 24 -3.24 -4.18 16.26
N MET A 25 -2.45 -3.54 15.41
CA MET A 25 -2.97 -2.60 14.41
C MET A 25 -3.65 -3.35 13.26
N PRO A 26 -4.95 -3.13 12.99
CA PRO A 26 -5.53 -3.52 11.72
C PRO A 26 -4.74 -2.90 10.58
N SER A 27 -4.13 -3.74 9.73
CA SER A 27 -3.16 -3.24 8.75
C SER A 27 -3.01 -4.17 7.56
N MET A 28 -2.44 -3.63 6.48
CA MET A 28 -2.02 -4.37 5.29
C MET A 28 -0.84 -3.69 4.61
N VAL A 29 -0.06 -4.45 3.88
CA VAL A 29 1.00 -3.93 3.00
C VAL A 29 0.37 -3.50 1.67
N ILE A 30 0.70 -2.31 1.22
CA ILE A 30 0.18 -1.68 0.00
C ILE A 30 1.33 -1.32 -0.97
N GLY A 31 1.14 -0.35 -1.81
CA GLY A 31 2.20 0.27 -2.61
C GLY A 31 2.89 -0.66 -3.60
N GLY A 32 4.22 -0.55 -3.66
CA GLY A 32 5.04 -1.27 -4.63
C GLY A 32 5.10 -2.77 -4.42
N VAL A 33 5.15 -3.22 -3.16
CA VAL A 33 5.15 -4.64 -2.80
C VAL A 33 3.85 -5.31 -3.24
N ALA A 34 2.70 -4.73 -2.88
CA ALA A 34 1.39 -5.26 -3.27
C ALA A 34 1.22 -5.29 -4.80
N ALA A 35 1.62 -4.23 -5.50
CA ALA A 35 1.56 -4.17 -6.96
C ALA A 35 2.46 -5.21 -7.64
N SER A 36 3.63 -5.51 -7.06
CA SER A 36 4.55 -6.52 -7.58
C SER A 36 4.03 -7.95 -7.39
N VAL A 37 3.34 -8.20 -6.29
CA VAL A 37 2.78 -9.54 -5.97
C VAL A 37 1.48 -9.79 -6.75
N LEU A 38 0.58 -8.80 -6.80
CA LEU A 38 -0.74 -8.95 -7.42
C LEU A 38 -0.75 -8.65 -8.92
N GLY A 39 0.22 -7.91 -9.43
CA GLY A 39 0.30 -7.52 -10.83
C GLY A 39 1.56 -8.02 -11.52
N ARG A 40 2.34 -7.10 -12.07
CA ARG A 40 3.62 -7.43 -12.72
C ARG A 40 4.77 -7.30 -11.72
N PRO A 41 5.61 -8.34 -11.56
CA PRO A 41 6.81 -8.26 -10.75
C PRO A 41 7.72 -7.10 -11.19
N ARG A 42 8.04 -6.22 -10.26
CA ARG A 42 9.00 -5.13 -10.44
C ARG A 42 9.82 -4.90 -9.18
N LEU A 43 10.99 -4.31 -9.35
CA LEU A 43 11.81 -3.95 -8.21
C LEU A 43 11.13 -2.84 -7.41
N THR A 44 11.02 -3.03 -6.10
CA THR A 44 10.64 -1.99 -5.14
C THR A 44 11.76 -1.81 -4.10
N GLN A 45 11.95 -0.58 -3.65
CA GLN A 45 13.02 -0.20 -2.72
C GLN A 45 12.47 0.27 -1.37
N ASP A 46 11.14 0.29 -1.26
CA ASP A 46 10.38 0.77 -0.12
C ASP A 46 9.28 -0.25 0.24
N VAL A 47 8.80 -0.18 1.46
CA VAL A 47 7.61 -0.90 1.93
C VAL A 47 6.58 0.11 2.37
N ASP A 48 5.43 0.09 1.73
CA ASP A 48 4.28 0.91 2.13
C ASP A 48 3.29 0.04 2.93
N ALA A 49 2.77 0.53 4.03
CA ALA A 49 1.69 -0.10 4.78
C ALA A 49 0.56 0.90 5.05
N LEU A 50 -0.66 0.38 5.11
CA LEU A 50 -1.84 1.09 5.61
C LEU A 50 -2.22 0.47 6.94
N ALA A 51 -2.41 1.28 7.97
CA ALA A 51 -2.79 0.84 9.31
C ALA A 51 -3.86 1.76 9.90
N ILE A 52 -4.77 1.19 10.70
CA ILE A 52 -5.75 1.96 11.46
C ILE A 52 -5.28 2.02 12.92
N LEU A 53 -4.98 3.23 13.37
CA LEU A 53 -4.52 3.46 14.73
C LEU A 53 -4.95 4.87 15.19
N PRO A 54 -5.58 5.00 16.37
CA PRO A 54 -5.88 6.30 16.95
C PRO A 54 -4.62 7.14 17.17
N GLU A 55 -4.69 8.44 16.95
CA GLU A 55 -3.53 9.34 17.07
C GLU A 55 -2.85 9.26 18.43
N GLY A 56 -3.63 9.10 19.50
CA GLY A 56 -3.12 8.95 20.87
C GLY A 56 -2.17 7.76 21.07
N GLU A 57 -2.21 6.77 20.17
CA GLU A 57 -1.38 5.57 20.23
C GLU A 57 -0.13 5.64 19.33
N TRP A 58 0.00 6.65 18.48
CA TRP A 58 1.11 6.74 17.53
C TRP A 58 2.50 6.78 18.20
N ALA A 59 2.62 7.48 19.33
CA ALA A 59 3.87 7.55 20.07
C ALA A 59 4.30 6.16 20.61
N ASN A 60 3.35 5.39 21.11
CA ASN A 60 3.58 4.02 21.56
C ASN A 60 3.95 3.11 20.38
N ALA A 61 3.29 3.27 19.23
CA ALA A 61 3.61 2.52 18.02
C ALA A 61 5.06 2.77 17.58
N VAL A 62 5.52 4.03 17.56
CA VAL A 62 6.91 4.38 17.23
C VAL A 62 7.89 3.75 18.22
N SER A 63 7.59 3.81 19.53
CA SER A 63 8.44 3.19 20.55
C SER A 63 8.51 1.67 20.42
N THR A 64 7.42 1.04 20.00
CA THR A 64 7.35 -0.39 19.74
C THR A 64 8.13 -0.77 18.49
N ALA A 65 8.03 0.05 17.41
CA ALA A 65 8.79 -0.15 16.17
C ALA A 65 10.30 -0.26 16.41
N ALA A 66 10.84 0.55 17.33
CA ALA A 66 12.25 0.54 17.66
C ALA A 66 12.73 -0.82 18.17
N ARG A 67 11.89 -1.59 18.84
CA ARG A 67 12.21 -2.96 19.31
C ARG A 67 12.34 -3.97 18.17
N HIS A 68 11.83 -3.61 17.00
CA HIS A 68 11.92 -4.41 15.76
C HIS A 68 12.93 -3.82 14.76
N GLY A 69 13.84 -2.97 15.22
CA GLY A 69 14.85 -2.35 14.35
C GLY A 69 14.29 -1.34 13.34
N ILE A 70 13.08 -0.82 13.56
CA ILE A 70 12.43 0.16 12.69
C ILE A 70 12.42 1.52 13.39
N LEU A 71 13.15 2.49 12.85
CA LEU A 71 13.32 3.81 13.45
C LEU A 71 12.77 4.91 12.54
N PRO A 72 12.33 6.06 13.09
CA PRO A 72 12.01 7.23 12.29
C PRO A 72 13.21 7.67 11.44
N ARG A 73 12.96 8.03 10.17
CA ARG A 73 13.99 8.53 9.25
C ARG A 73 14.02 10.04 9.10
N ILE A 74 13.17 10.73 9.87
CA ILE A 74 13.09 12.19 9.91
C ILE A 74 13.03 12.69 11.35
N GLU A 75 13.37 13.96 11.56
CA GLU A 75 13.10 14.66 12.80
C GLU A 75 11.60 14.92 12.96
N ASN A 76 11.10 14.91 14.21
CA ASN A 76 9.69 15.17 14.53
C ASN A 76 8.67 14.29 13.75
N PRO A 77 8.84 12.94 13.75
CA PRO A 77 8.05 12.03 12.92
C PRO A 77 6.54 12.09 13.23
N LEU A 78 6.17 12.31 14.49
CA LEU A 78 4.76 12.41 14.89
C LEU A 78 4.11 13.72 14.42
N GLU A 79 4.86 14.82 14.44
CA GLU A 79 4.37 16.09 13.92
C GLU A 79 4.12 16.01 12.40
N PHE A 80 5.03 15.39 11.68
CA PHE A 80 4.85 15.11 10.27
C PHE A 80 3.64 14.20 10.03
N ALA A 81 3.51 13.11 10.80
CA ALA A 81 2.39 12.19 10.68
C ALA A 81 1.03 12.84 10.96
N ARG A 82 0.94 13.79 11.90
CA ARG A 82 -0.31 14.56 12.15
C ARG A 82 -0.76 15.34 10.92
N ARG A 83 0.17 15.88 10.13
CA ARG A 83 -0.13 16.68 8.94
C ARG A 83 -0.37 15.86 7.69
N SER A 84 0.42 14.79 7.51
CA SER A 84 0.43 13.98 6.28
C SER A 84 -0.29 12.65 6.40
N ARG A 85 -0.60 12.21 7.63
CA ARG A 85 -1.07 10.87 7.97
C ARG A 85 -0.09 9.75 7.60
N VAL A 86 1.18 10.08 7.37
CA VAL A 86 2.23 9.11 7.03
C VAL A 86 3.34 9.16 8.07
N LEU A 87 3.67 8.02 8.64
CA LEU A 87 4.82 7.83 9.50
C LEU A 87 5.99 7.31 8.66
N LEU A 88 7.04 8.13 8.56
CA LEU A 88 8.22 7.84 7.75
C LEU A 88 9.28 7.13 8.61
N MET A 89 9.50 5.85 8.33
CA MET A 89 10.39 4.97 9.09
C MET A 89 11.46 4.37 8.18
N ARG A 90 12.45 3.72 8.79
CA ARG A 90 13.49 2.94 8.11
C ARG A 90 13.82 1.71 8.91
N HIS A 91 13.91 0.57 8.26
CA HIS A 91 14.47 -0.63 8.83
C HIS A 91 16.00 -0.53 8.85
N VAL A 92 16.59 -0.49 10.04
CA VAL A 92 18.01 -0.12 10.25
C VAL A 92 18.97 -1.11 9.57
N GLU A 93 18.72 -2.40 9.74
CA GLU A 93 19.61 -3.45 9.24
C GLU A 93 19.68 -3.48 7.71
N SER A 94 18.54 -3.38 7.04
CA SER A 94 18.46 -3.46 5.57
C SER A 94 18.59 -2.11 4.86
N GLY A 95 18.40 -0.99 5.59
CA GLY A 95 18.32 0.35 5.01
C GLY A 95 17.03 0.62 4.23
N ILE A 96 16.07 -0.30 4.22
CA ILE A 96 14.80 -0.16 3.51
C ILE A 96 13.91 0.89 4.20
N ASP A 97 13.36 1.81 3.43
CA ASP A 97 12.37 2.76 3.90
C ASP A 97 11.01 2.08 4.08
N ILE A 98 10.32 2.44 5.17
CA ILE A 98 9.00 1.92 5.53
C ILE A 98 8.08 3.12 5.76
N ASP A 99 7.04 3.23 4.94
CA ASP A 99 6.06 4.29 5.04
C ASP A 99 4.72 3.72 5.54
N VAL A 100 4.30 4.13 6.75
CA VAL A 100 3.03 3.67 7.32
C VAL A 100 2.01 4.79 7.24
N THR A 101 1.01 4.62 6.37
CA THR A 101 -0.15 5.52 6.29
C THR A 101 -1.13 5.17 7.40
N PHE A 102 -1.49 6.12 8.23
CA PHE A 102 -2.57 5.99 9.20
C PHE A 102 -3.90 6.31 8.52
N GLY A 103 -4.65 5.26 8.20
CA GLY A 103 -5.95 5.35 7.57
C GLY A 103 -6.99 6.08 8.44
N GLY A 104 -7.95 6.71 7.80
CA GLY A 104 -9.03 7.46 8.44
C GLY A 104 -10.30 7.51 7.61
N LEU A 105 -10.28 6.93 6.41
CA LEU A 105 -11.44 6.87 5.53
C LEU A 105 -12.17 5.53 5.70
N LEU A 106 -13.49 5.53 5.52
CA LEU A 106 -14.28 4.29 5.52
C LEU A 106 -13.82 3.31 4.45
N PHE A 107 -13.37 3.82 3.30
CA PHE A 107 -12.75 3.01 2.25
C PHE A 107 -11.51 2.25 2.76
N GLU A 108 -10.62 2.93 3.49
CA GLU A 108 -9.37 2.34 3.99
C GLU A 108 -9.64 1.24 5.03
N GLN A 109 -10.62 1.47 5.91
CA GLN A 109 -11.07 0.45 6.86
C GLN A 109 -11.63 -0.77 6.13
N ALA A 110 -12.55 -0.57 5.18
CA ALA A 110 -13.13 -1.65 4.39
C ALA A 110 -12.07 -2.42 3.59
N ALA A 111 -11.06 -1.72 3.05
CA ALA A 111 -9.97 -2.35 2.31
C ALA A 111 -9.10 -3.25 3.21
N ILE A 112 -8.82 -2.84 4.45
CA ILE A 112 -8.13 -3.68 5.44
C ILE A 112 -8.98 -4.89 5.82
N ASP A 113 -10.25 -4.69 6.12
CA ASP A 113 -11.17 -5.77 6.52
C ASP A 113 -11.31 -6.85 5.43
N ASN A 114 -11.29 -6.43 4.16
CA ASN A 114 -11.37 -7.32 2.99
C ASN A 114 -10.01 -7.83 2.50
N SER A 115 -8.90 -7.43 3.13
CA SER A 115 -7.55 -7.83 2.74
C SER A 115 -7.34 -9.34 2.83
N LYS A 116 -6.45 -9.87 1.99
CA LYS A 116 -6.14 -11.31 1.93
C LYS A 116 -4.69 -11.57 2.32
N ILE A 117 -4.44 -12.73 2.90
CA ILE A 117 -3.08 -13.17 3.26
C ILE A 117 -2.45 -13.82 2.03
N HIS A 118 -1.24 -13.35 1.69
CA HIS A 118 -0.39 -13.90 0.65
C HIS A 118 0.93 -14.38 1.25
N ASP A 119 1.50 -15.43 0.67
CA ASP A 119 2.86 -15.86 0.99
C ASP A 119 3.86 -15.07 0.13
N ILE A 120 4.79 -14.39 0.80
CA ILE A 120 5.87 -13.64 0.15
C ILE A 120 7.18 -14.14 0.73
N GLY A 121 7.80 -15.10 0.05
CA GLY A 121 9.07 -15.69 0.51
C GLY A 121 8.98 -16.38 1.87
N GLY A 122 7.87 -17.02 2.18
CA GLY A 122 7.59 -17.67 3.47
C GLY A 122 6.97 -16.76 4.53
N LEU A 123 6.78 -15.48 4.25
CA LEU A 123 6.10 -14.53 5.13
C LEU A 123 4.62 -14.44 4.79
N ARG A 124 3.76 -14.51 5.79
CA ARG A 124 2.32 -14.30 5.64
C ARG A 124 2.01 -12.80 5.72
N VAL A 125 1.76 -12.18 4.58
CA VAL A 125 1.54 -10.74 4.46
C VAL A 125 0.11 -10.45 4.02
N ARG A 126 -0.59 -9.54 4.68
CA ARG A 126 -1.90 -9.06 4.23
C ARG A 126 -1.72 -8.07 3.10
N LEU A 127 -2.40 -8.31 1.98
CA LEU A 127 -2.46 -7.40 0.83
C LEU A 127 -3.91 -7.01 0.55
N PRO A 128 -4.17 -5.83 -0.04
CA PRO A 128 -5.51 -5.42 -0.47
C PRO A 128 -6.05 -6.38 -1.54
N ARG A 129 -7.36 -6.34 -1.77
CA ARG A 129 -7.91 -6.90 -3.00
C ARG A 129 -7.38 -6.10 -4.20
N VAL A 130 -7.44 -6.71 -5.36
CA VAL A 130 -6.99 -6.07 -6.61
C VAL A 130 -7.77 -4.78 -6.87
N GLU A 131 -9.08 -4.79 -6.66
CA GLU A 131 -9.95 -3.62 -6.81
C GLU A 131 -9.53 -2.48 -5.88
N ASP A 132 -9.27 -2.79 -4.61
CA ASP A 132 -8.87 -1.78 -3.62
C ASP A 132 -7.49 -1.18 -3.97
N LEU A 133 -6.55 -2.01 -4.46
CA LEU A 133 -5.25 -1.53 -4.92
C LEU A 133 -5.36 -0.68 -6.19
N LEU A 134 -6.21 -1.06 -7.13
CA LEU A 134 -6.51 -0.26 -8.34
C LEU A 134 -7.05 1.13 -7.96
N ILE A 135 -7.97 1.22 -6.99
CA ILE A 135 -8.52 2.48 -6.49
C ILE A 135 -7.40 3.33 -5.88
N MET A 136 -6.60 2.76 -4.96
CA MET A 136 -5.48 3.48 -4.31
C MET A 136 -4.49 4.03 -5.35
N LYS A 137 -4.16 3.25 -6.38
CA LYS A 137 -3.25 3.64 -7.46
C LYS A 137 -3.86 4.72 -8.36
N ALA A 138 -5.15 4.61 -8.68
CA ALA A 138 -5.87 5.60 -9.48
C ALA A 138 -5.96 6.96 -8.76
N VAL A 139 -6.11 6.96 -7.43
CA VAL A 139 -6.12 8.17 -6.61
C VAL A 139 -4.72 8.79 -6.51
N ALA A 140 -3.68 7.98 -6.34
CA ALA A 140 -2.30 8.46 -6.20
C ALA A 140 -1.71 9.05 -7.49
N ARG A 141 -2.04 8.50 -8.67
CA ARG A 141 -1.72 9.00 -10.02
C ARG A 141 -0.26 9.31 -10.32
N ARG A 142 0.69 8.76 -9.56
CA ARG A 142 2.12 8.90 -9.90
C ARG A 142 2.42 8.10 -11.18
N PRO A 143 3.43 8.45 -11.98
CA PRO A 143 3.77 7.70 -13.20
C PRO A 143 3.92 6.19 -12.98
N LYS A 144 4.52 5.79 -11.84
CA LYS A 144 4.63 4.38 -11.45
C LYS A 144 3.29 3.73 -11.15
N ASP A 145 2.32 4.47 -10.60
CA ASP A 145 1.00 3.95 -10.25
C ASP A 145 0.17 3.64 -11.50
N LEU A 146 0.30 4.44 -12.57
CA LEU A 146 -0.35 4.18 -13.86
C LEU A 146 0.17 2.88 -14.49
N GLN A 147 1.49 2.61 -14.39
CA GLN A 147 2.07 1.34 -14.84
C GLN A 147 1.62 0.15 -13.99
N ASP A 148 1.49 0.35 -12.67
CA ASP A 148 0.99 -0.68 -11.76
C ASP A 148 -0.47 -1.02 -12.10
N ILE A 149 -1.34 -0.03 -12.42
CA ILE A 149 -2.72 -0.26 -12.87
C ILE A 149 -2.75 -1.12 -14.13
N GLU A 150 -1.94 -0.81 -15.16
CA GLU A 150 -1.86 -1.64 -16.36
C GLU A 150 -1.44 -3.07 -16.05
N GLY A 151 -0.49 -3.25 -15.12
CA GLY A 151 -0.02 -4.56 -14.67
C GLY A 151 -1.10 -5.37 -13.94
N LEU A 152 -1.85 -4.71 -13.05
CA LEU A 152 -2.95 -5.32 -12.29
C LEU A 152 -4.10 -5.73 -13.21
N LEU A 153 -4.56 -4.84 -14.10
CA LEU A 153 -5.63 -5.13 -15.07
C LEU A 153 -5.26 -6.27 -16.02
N ALA A 154 -4.00 -6.37 -16.43
CA ALA A 154 -3.54 -7.46 -17.29
C ALA A 154 -3.44 -8.81 -16.54
N ALA A 155 -3.12 -8.80 -15.26
CA ALA A 155 -3.04 -10.01 -14.43
C ALA A 155 -4.42 -10.47 -13.93
N HIS A 156 -5.40 -9.56 -13.86
CA HIS A 156 -6.74 -9.81 -13.33
C HIS A 156 -7.83 -9.28 -14.28
N PRO A 157 -8.03 -9.94 -15.44
CA PRO A 157 -9.07 -9.52 -16.38
C PRO A 157 -10.50 -9.66 -15.81
N GLU A 158 -10.65 -10.44 -14.74
CA GLU A 158 -11.90 -10.66 -13.99
C GLU A 158 -12.21 -9.57 -12.96
N ALA A 159 -11.29 -8.63 -12.71
CA ALA A 159 -11.48 -7.59 -11.68
C ALA A 159 -12.74 -6.76 -11.95
N ASP A 160 -13.46 -6.42 -10.89
CA ASP A 160 -14.67 -5.57 -10.98
C ASP A 160 -14.31 -4.11 -11.24
N VAL A 161 -14.00 -3.84 -12.50
CA VAL A 161 -13.66 -2.48 -12.99
C VAL A 161 -14.82 -1.50 -12.77
N ALA A 162 -16.07 -1.98 -12.75
CA ALA A 162 -17.23 -1.10 -12.54
C ALA A 162 -17.22 -0.53 -11.10
N THR A 163 -17.00 -1.37 -10.10
CA THR A 163 -16.85 -0.94 -8.72
C THR A 163 -15.63 -0.03 -8.53
N VAL A 164 -14.48 -0.36 -9.15
CA VAL A 164 -13.28 0.51 -9.10
C VAL A 164 -13.59 1.89 -9.68
N ARG A 165 -14.24 1.94 -10.85
CA ARG A 165 -14.61 3.18 -11.53
C ARG A 165 -15.54 4.06 -10.68
N GLN A 166 -16.50 3.44 -9.98
CA GLN A 166 -17.40 4.17 -9.07
C GLN A 166 -16.60 4.86 -7.96
N TRP A 167 -15.72 4.14 -7.26
CA TRP A 167 -14.88 4.71 -6.21
C TRP A 167 -13.95 5.80 -6.73
N VAL A 168 -13.32 5.59 -7.89
CA VAL A 168 -12.47 6.62 -8.52
C VAL A 168 -13.27 7.89 -8.82
N SER A 169 -14.51 7.77 -9.29
CA SER A 169 -15.41 8.90 -9.53
C SER A 169 -15.76 9.65 -8.24
N GLU A 170 -16.01 8.92 -7.14
CA GLU A 170 -16.28 9.53 -5.83
C GLU A 170 -15.06 10.30 -5.31
N PHE A 171 -13.87 9.72 -5.39
CA PHE A 171 -12.62 10.39 -5.02
C PHE A 171 -12.32 11.59 -5.93
N ALA A 172 -12.52 11.46 -7.24
CA ALA A 172 -12.35 12.56 -8.19
C ALA A 172 -13.23 13.77 -7.83
N THR A 173 -14.49 13.50 -7.46
CA THR A 173 -15.44 14.51 -7.01
C THR A 173 -14.99 15.16 -5.70
N ALA A 174 -14.63 14.35 -4.69
CA ALA A 174 -14.22 14.83 -3.37
C ALA A 174 -12.93 15.68 -3.42
N MET A 175 -12.01 15.32 -4.33
CA MET A 175 -10.73 16.00 -4.52
C MET A 175 -10.77 17.10 -5.58
N SER A 176 -11.92 17.33 -6.24
CA SER A 176 -12.07 18.28 -7.36
C SER A 176 -11.07 18.03 -8.50
N THR A 177 -10.80 16.76 -8.84
CA THR A 177 -9.79 16.32 -9.81
C THR A 177 -10.49 15.54 -10.94
N SER A 178 -11.10 16.25 -11.88
CA SER A 178 -11.96 15.68 -12.94
C SER A 178 -11.24 14.70 -13.88
N ASP A 179 -9.95 14.90 -14.15
CA ASP A 179 -9.13 14.08 -15.04
C ASP A 179 -8.72 12.71 -14.45
N MET A 180 -8.94 12.49 -13.15
CA MET A 180 -8.63 11.22 -12.49
C MET A 180 -9.42 10.06 -13.09
N LEU A 181 -10.71 10.25 -13.32
CA LEU A 181 -11.58 9.24 -13.91
C LEU A 181 -11.25 9.01 -15.38
N ASP A 182 -10.98 10.08 -16.13
CA ASP A 182 -10.60 9.99 -17.55
C ASP A 182 -9.30 9.20 -17.74
N ASP A 183 -8.31 9.42 -16.85
CA ASP A 183 -7.05 8.69 -16.92
C ASP A 183 -7.25 7.21 -16.59
N PHE A 184 -8.07 6.88 -15.61
CA PHE A 184 -8.41 5.49 -15.31
C PHE A 184 -9.15 4.82 -16.46
N ASP A 185 -10.16 5.46 -17.05
CA ASP A 185 -10.92 4.94 -18.19
C ASP A 185 -10.02 4.68 -19.41
N LYS A 186 -9.04 5.55 -19.68
CA LYS A 186 -8.03 5.33 -20.74
C LYS A 186 -7.17 4.08 -20.49
N LEU A 187 -6.75 3.84 -19.22
CA LEU A 187 -5.97 2.66 -18.87
C LEU A 187 -6.79 1.37 -19.05
N VAL A 188 -8.05 1.38 -18.62
CA VAL A 188 -8.97 0.26 -18.82
C VAL A 188 -9.18 -0.05 -20.30
N ALA A 189 -9.40 0.98 -21.13
CA ALA A 189 -9.55 0.80 -22.58
C ALA A 189 -8.30 0.19 -23.23
N ARG A 190 -7.10 0.65 -22.86
CA ARG A 190 -5.83 0.11 -23.33
C ARG A 190 -5.60 -1.34 -22.90
N SER A 191 -5.98 -1.70 -21.67
CA SER A 191 -5.86 -3.08 -21.19
C SER A 191 -6.72 -4.04 -22.02
N LYS A 192 -7.98 -3.66 -22.33
CA LYS A 192 -8.90 -4.47 -23.14
C LYS A 192 -8.45 -4.63 -24.60
N SER A 193 -7.71 -3.69 -25.16
CA SER A 193 -7.21 -3.76 -26.54
C SER A 193 -5.97 -4.65 -26.70
N ARG A 194 -5.36 -5.11 -25.62
CA ARG A 194 -4.16 -5.95 -25.60
C ARG A 194 -4.44 -7.43 -25.29
N LEU A 195 -5.70 -7.76 -24.99
CA LEU A 195 -6.24 -9.11 -24.81
C LEU A 195 -6.83 -9.64 -26.11
#